data_5b7e6987dd121a7fc362b8a14cd7ce5e
#
_entry.id   5b7e6987dd121a7fc362b8a14cd7ce5e
#
_cell.length_a   1.000
_cell.length_b   1.000
_cell.length_c   1.000
_cell.angle_alpha   90.00
_cell.angle_beta   90.00
_cell.angle_gamma   90.00
#
_symmetry.space_group_name_H-M   'P 1'
#
loop_
_entity.id
_entity.type
_entity.pdbx_description
1 polymer ?
#
loop_
_entity_poly.entity_id
_entity_poly.type
_entity_poly.pdbx_seq_one_letter_code
_entity_poly.pdbx_strand_id
1 'polypeptide(L)'
;MELRHLTYFARVAEAGSVSGAAAMLHMTQPSLSRQIADLERELGHRLFERTADGMVLTAAGRGLHEHVAVVFAQLERIPEVVRTFGAGQEIVRLGLPPGVPHEWFLAVIAALEASLPHVALSLVEASSDEQQNLLRNGLIDVGLLHVQPPDLGCAPVLTQELGVAVPPDSPLGDRPSIRFADLDGRRVMAHASGEITSEEARLRSASAAAGVHTHWMFRRFSVHSELIAVSSKVEAALMTEASARRNLSGWRWVPFMERDATGRDLAVVTWAAWRPPARATTTTLVQVLGATPWSPG
;
A
#
# COMPACT_ATOMS: atom_id res chain seq x y z
N MET A 1 3.71 -32.10 -10.02
CA MET A 1 2.75 -31.04 -9.60
C MET A 1 2.20 -30.33 -10.83
N GLU A 2 0.90 -30.08 -10.91
CA GLU A 2 0.21 -29.36 -11.98
C GLU A 2 -0.65 -28.24 -11.40
N LEU A 3 -1.01 -27.23 -12.20
CA LEU A 3 -1.85 -26.09 -11.76
C LEU A 3 -3.17 -26.54 -11.13
N ARG A 4 -3.78 -27.62 -11.65
CA ARG A 4 -5.01 -28.15 -11.06
C ARG A 4 -4.84 -28.59 -9.62
N HIS A 5 -3.68 -29.13 -9.21
CA HIS A 5 -3.43 -29.52 -7.82
C HIS A 5 -3.37 -28.30 -6.90
N LEU A 6 -2.80 -27.18 -7.37
CA LEU A 6 -2.81 -25.91 -6.65
C LEU A 6 -4.23 -25.33 -6.54
N THR A 7 -5.06 -25.48 -7.61
CA THR A 7 -6.47 -25.10 -7.56
C THR A 7 -7.23 -25.91 -6.52
N TYR A 8 -7.02 -27.22 -6.47
CA TYR A 8 -7.67 -28.09 -5.48
C TYR A 8 -7.27 -27.72 -4.07
N PHE A 9 -5.97 -27.50 -3.85
CA PHE A 9 -5.44 -27.04 -2.57
C PHE A 9 -6.07 -25.71 -2.12
N ALA A 10 -6.09 -24.71 -2.98
CA ALA A 10 -6.67 -23.40 -2.67
C ALA A 10 -8.17 -23.51 -2.32
N ARG A 11 -8.94 -24.31 -3.06
CA ARG A 11 -10.37 -24.51 -2.80
C ARG A 11 -10.63 -25.25 -1.49
N VAL A 12 -9.77 -26.20 -1.09
CA VAL A 12 -9.89 -26.86 0.23
C VAL A 12 -9.56 -25.86 1.35
N ALA A 13 -8.57 -25.00 1.17
CA ALA A 13 -8.22 -23.95 2.13
C ALA A 13 -9.38 -22.94 2.31
N GLU A 14 -9.99 -22.52 1.21
CA GLU A 14 -11.12 -21.60 1.20
C GLU A 14 -12.38 -22.20 1.85
N ALA A 15 -12.72 -23.44 1.49
CA ALA A 15 -13.92 -24.11 1.98
C ALA A 15 -13.80 -24.62 3.43
N GLY A 16 -12.59 -24.69 4.00
CA GLY A 16 -12.33 -25.28 5.32
C GLY A 16 -12.69 -26.76 5.44
N SER A 17 -13.08 -27.43 4.34
CA SER A 17 -13.42 -28.83 4.30
C SER A 17 -13.25 -29.45 2.92
N VAL A 18 -12.82 -30.73 2.86
CA VAL A 18 -12.67 -31.45 1.58
C VAL A 18 -14.02 -31.68 0.92
N SER A 19 -15.08 -31.92 1.70
CA SER A 19 -16.43 -32.13 1.15
C SER A 19 -17.01 -30.88 0.53
N GLY A 20 -16.85 -29.71 1.19
CA GLY A 20 -17.27 -28.42 0.66
C GLY A 20 -16.53 -28.06 -0.62
N ALA A 21 -15.20 -28.21 -0.63
CA ALA A 21 -14.38 -27.97 -1.81
C ALA A 21 -14.72 -28.92 -2.98
N ALA A 22 -14.99 -30.21 -2.68
CA ALA A 22 -15.39 -31.18 -3.69
C ALA A 22 -16.71 -30.80 -4.38
N ALA A 23 -17.68 -30.29 -3.62
CA ALA A 23 -18.94 -29.80 -4.16
C ALA A 23 -18.70 -28.57 -5.09
N MET A 24 -17.86 -27.62 -4.67
CA MET A 24 -17.50 -26.44 -5.48
C MET A 24 -16.77 -26.81 -6.78
N LEU A 25 -15.99 -27.90 -6.77
CA LEU A 25 -15.20 -28.36 -7.90
C LEU A 25 -15.93 -29.42 -8.76
N HIS A 26 -17.18 -29.75 -8.43
CA HIS A 26 -17.94 -30.85 -9.05
C HIS A 26 -17.19 -32.18 -9.06
N MET A 27 -16.46 -32.45 -7.96
CA MET A 27 -15.69 -33.67 -7.75
C MET A 27 -16.30 -34.54 -6.62
N THR A 28 -15.94 -35.81 -6.60
CA THR A 28 -16.22 -36.63 -5.41
C THR A 28 -15.19 -36.36 -4.32
N GLN A 29 -15.63 -36.34 -3.06
CA GLN A 29 -14.75 -36.15 -1.91
C GLN A 29 -13.56 -37.11 -1.86
N PRO A 30 -13.71 -38.45 -2.14
CA PRO A 30 -12.56 -39.37 -2.17
C PRO A 30 -11.55 -39.03 -3.27
N SER A 31 -12.02 -38.53 -4.44
CA SER A 31 -11.14 -38.12 -5.52
C SER A 31 -10.31 -36.90 -5.12
N LEU A 32 -10.96 -35.84 -4.59
CA LEU A 32 -10.27 -34.66 -4.14
C LEU A 32 -9.29 -34.94 -2.99
N SER A 33 -9.71 -35.76 -2.02
CA SER A 33 -8.84 -36.18 -0.89
C SER A 33 -7.56 -36.86 -1.38
N ARG A 34 -7.68 -37.72 -2.42
CA ARG A 34 -6.52 -38.39 -3.03
C ARG A 34 -5.59 -37.37 -3.69
N GLN A 35 -6.13 -36.39 -4.46
CA GLN A 35 -5.33 -35.34 -5.10
C GLN A 35 -4.56 -34.49 -4.09
N ILE A 36 -5.18 -34.16 -2.96
CA ILE A 36 -4.49 -33.43 -1.88
C ILE A 36 -3.39 -34.31 -1.26
N ALA A 37 -3.65 -35.56 -0.98
CA ALA A 37 -2.65 -36.48 -0.44
C ALA A 37 -1.47 -36.71 -1.40
N ASP A 38 -1.74 -36.75 -2.70
CA ASP A 38 -0.69 -36.84 -3.75
C ASP A 38 0.17 -35.57 -3.78
N LEU A 39 -0.43 -34.39 -3.68
CA LEU A 39 0.29 -33.11 -3.59
C LEU A 39 1.15 -33.04 -2.31
N GLU A 40 0.60 -33.43 -1.15
CA GLU A 40 1.35 -33.49 0.12
C GLU A 40 2.55 -34.44 0.04
N ARG A 41 2.37 -35.58 -0.63
CA ARG A 41 3.45 -36.57 -0.84
C ARG A 41 4.53 -36.03 -1.77
N GLU A 42 4.15 -35.34 -2.84
CA GLU A 42 5.09 -34.74 -3.79
C GLU A 42 5.91 -33.64 -3.12
N LEU A 43 5.28 -32.79 -2.29
CA LEU A 43 5.94 -31.69 -1.57
C LEU A 43 6.66 -32.16 -0.28
N GLY A 44 6.42 -33.38 0.17
CA GLY A 44 7.03 -33.95 1.37
C GLY A 44 6.50 -33.38 2.69
N HIS A 45 5.43 -32.60 2.65
CA HIS A 45 4.86 -31.92 3.81
C HIS A 45 3.34 -32.05 3.85
N ARG A 46 2.78 -32.19 5.07
CA ARG A 46 1.35 -32.03 5.29
C ARG A 46 0.99 -30.55 5.12
N LEU A 47 -0.05 -30.29 4.36
CA LEU A 47 -0.56 -28.95 4.10
C LEU A 47 -1.79 -28.62 4.94
N PHE A 48 -2.51 -29.68 5.37
CA PHE A 48 -3.70 -29.56 6.19
C PHE A 48 -3.63 -30.43 7.43
N GLU A 49 -4.29 -29.95 8.48
CA GLU A 49 -4.61 -30.69 9.71
C GLU A 49 -6.13 -30.78 9.88
N ARG A 50 -6.60 -31.93 10.39
CA ARG A 50 -8.01 -32.10 10.77
C ARG A 50 -8.20 -31.62 12.20
N THR A 51 -9.16 -30.73 12.39
CA THR A 51 -9.61 -30.27 13.70
C THR A 51 -11.09 -30.59 13.90
N ALA A 52 -11.62 -30.30 15.09
CA ALA A 52 -13.06 -30.45 15.36
C ALA A 52 -13.92 -29.55 14.45
N ASP A 53 -13.38 -28.40 14.03
CA ASP A 53 -14.05 -27.41 13.22
C ASP A 53 -13.81 -27.57 11.70
N GLY A 54 -13.07 -28.60 11.27
CA GLY A 54 -12.81 -28.90 9.87
C GLY A 54 -11.33 -29.05 9.49
N MET A 55 -10.97 -28.59 8.32
CA MET A 55 -9.59 -28.61 7.79
C MET A 55 -8.94 -27.24 7.98
N VAL A 56 -7.79 -27.21 8.64
CA VAL A 56 -6.98 -25.99 8.82
C VAL A 56 -5.61 -26.14 8.16
N LEU A 57 -5.05 -25.04 7.69
CA LEU A 57 -3.71 -25.05 7.09
C LEU A 57 -2.63 -25.25 8.16
N THR A 58 -1.67 -26.13 7.88
CA THR A 58 -0.40 -26.22 8.62
C THR A 58 0.46 -24.97 8.36
N ALA A 59 1.62 -24.85 9.01
CA ALA A 59 2.59 -23.79 8.68
C ALA A 59 3.06 -23.91 7.21
N ALA A 60 3.34 -25.14 6.72
CA ALA A 60 3.68 -25.37 5.31
C ALA A 60 2.49 -25.05 4.38
N GLY A 61 1.27 -25.38 4.78
CA GLY A 61 0.05 -25.05 4.05
C GLY A 61 -0.16 -23.55 3.93
N ARG A 62 0.07 -22.76 5.00
CA ARG A 62 -0.03 -21.30 4.93
C ARG A 62 1.00 -20.70 3.97
N GLY A 63 2.27 -21.10 4.05
CA GLY A 63 3.30 -20.65 3.11
C GLY A 63 2.95 -20.99 1.66
N LEU A 64 2.47 -22.21 1.39
CA LEU A 64 2.01 -22.58 0.06
C LEU A 64 0.80 -21.75 -0.38
N HIS A 65 -0.16 -21.50 0.51
CA HIS A 65 -1.37 -20.73 0.18
C HIS A 65 -1.03 -19.30 -0.26
N GLU A 66 -0.15 -18.60 0.45
CA GLU A 66 0.34 -17.29 0.08
C GLU A 66 1.03 -17.31 -1.30
N HIS A 67 1.88 -18.31 -1.54
CA HIS A 67 2.58 -18.44 -2.81
C HIS A 67 1.63 -18.77 -3.97
N VAL A 68 0.67 -19.66 -3.76
CA VAL A 68 -0.34 -20.04 -4.77
C VAL A 68 -1.23 -18.86 -5.17
N ALA A 69 -1.59 -18.00 -4.23
CA ALA A 69 -2.33 -16.77 -4.53
C ALA A 69 -1.57 -15.87 -5.52
N VAL A 70 -0.25 -15.73 -5.35
CA VAL A 70 0.60 -14.99 -6.29
C VAL A 70 0.63 -15.65 -7.68
N VAL A 71 0.77 -16.96 -7.73
CA VAL A 71 0.78 -17.73 -9.01
C VAL A 71 -0.55 -17.51 -9.76
N PHE A 72 -1.68 -17.61 -9.09
CA PHE A 72 -2.99 -17.39 -9.72
C PHE A 72 -3.16 -15.95 -10.20
N ALA A 73 -2.77 -14.95 -9.40
CA ALA A 73 -2.79 -13.57 -9.82
C ALA A 73 -1.92 -13.32 -11.07
N GLN A 74 -0.78 -14.01 -11.22
CA GLN A 74 0.02 -13.95 -12.45
C GLN A 74 -0.67 -14.62 -13.65
N LEU A 75 -1.35 -15.75 -13.44
CA LEU A 75 -2.09 -16.43 -14.50
C LEU A 75 -3.29 -15.62 -15.01
N GLU A 76 -4.02 -14.97 -14.11
CA GLU A 76 -5.13 -14.08 -14.46
C GLU A 76 -4.71 -12.90 -15.35
N ARG A 77 -3.43 -12.52 -15.30
CA ARG A 77 -2.84 -11.44 -16.12
C ARG A 77 -2.55 -11.87 -17.57
N ILE A 78 -2.43 -13.17 -17.86
CA ILE A 78 -2.03 -13.65 -19.19
C ILE A 78 -2.90 -13.08 -20.32
N PRO A 79 -4.25 -13.08 -20.24
CA PRO A 79 -5.09 -12.54 -21.30
C PRO A 79 -4.86 -11.04 -21.57
N GLU A 80 -4.60 -10.27 -20.51
CA GLU A 80 -4.27 -8.84 -20.61
C GLU A 80 -2.93 -8.63 -21.31
N VAL A 81 -1.90 -9.37 -20.92
CA VAL A 81 -0.56 -9.32 -21.52
C VAL A 81 -0.64 -9.65 -23.01
N VAL A 82 -1.31 -10.75 -23.38
CA VAL A 82 -1.44 -11.17 -24.78
C VAL A 82 -2.16 -10.10 -25.62
N ARG A 83 -3.26 -9.54 -25.09
CA ARG A 83 -4.03 -8.51 -25.80
C ARG A 83 -3.21 -7.24 -26.03
N THR A 84 -2.46 -6.79 -25.03
CA THR A 84 -1.73 -5.53 -25.08
C THR A 84 -0.51 -5.63 -25.97
N PHE A 85 0.27 -6.70 -25.86
CA PHE A 85 1.40 -6.92 -26.77
C PHE A 85 0.92 -7.15 -28.22
N GLY A 86 -0.23 -7.79 -28.41
CA GLY A 86 -0.86 -7.93 -29.73
C GLY A 86 -1.29 -6.59 -30.35
N ALA A 87 -1.54 -5.57 -29.54
CA ALA A 87 -1.85 -4.19 -29.96
C ALA A 87 -0.61 -3.28 -30.09
N GLY A 88 0.61 -3.81 -29.88
CA GLY A 88 1.85 -3.03 -29.90
C GLY A 88 2.02 -2.08 -28.71
N GLN A 89 1.30 -2.32 -27.63
CA GLN A 89 1.39 -1.54 -26.38
C GLN A 89 2.12 -2.33 -25.31
N GLU A 90 2.76 -1.64 -24.38
CA GLU A 90 3.31 -2.20 -23.14
C GLU A 90 2.46 -1.72 -21.96
N ILE A 91 2.08 -2.62 -21.04
CA ILE A 91 1.44 -2.22 -19.79
C ILE A 91 2.51 -2.08 -18.72
N VAL A 92 2.50 -0.93 -18.03
CA VAL A 92 3.24 -0.71 -16.79
C VAL A 92 2.24 -0.57 -15.65
N ARG A 93 2.35 -1.45 -14.65
CA ARG A 93 1.52 -1.42 -13.44
C ARG A 93 2.20 -0.58 -12.38
N LEU A 94 1.52 0.50 -12.02
CA LEU A 94 2.01 1.46 -11.04
C LEU A 94 1.16 1.40 -9.77
N GLY A 95 1.81 1.11 -8.65
CA GLY A 95 1.20 1.19 -7.32
C GLY A 95 1.11 2.64 -6.87
N LEU A 96 -0.06 3.04 -6.35
CA LEU A 96 -0.33 4.36 -5.80
C LEU A 96 -0.64 4.25 -4.31
N PRO A 97 0.10 4.94 -3.42
CA PRO A 97 -0.27 5.03 -2.03
C PRO A 97 -1.36 6.09 -1.84
N PRO A 98 -2.15 6.01 -0.75
CA PRO A 98 -3.00 7.11 -0.34
C PRO A 98 -2.16 8.38 -0.11
N GLY A 99 -2.68 9.55 -0.53
CA GLY A 99 -2.04 10.84 -0.25
C GLY A 99 -1.15 11.39 -1.36
N VAL A 100 -1.00 10.71 -2.48
CA VAL A 100 -0.38 11.28 -3.68
C VAL A 100 -1.25 12.44 -4.20
N PRO A 101 -0.67 13.62 -4.48
CA PRO A 101 -1.41 14.75 -5.01
C PRO A 101 -1.98 14.44 -6.40
N HIS A 102 -3.29 14.65 -6.55
CA HIS A 102 -3.99 14.32 -7.79
C HIS A 102 -3.45 15.13 -9.00
N GLU A 103 -3.23 16.43 -8.80
CA GLU A 103 -2.74 17.33 -9.85
C GLU A 103 -1.33 16.97 -10.31
N TRP A 104 -0.44 16.64 -9.36
CA TRP A 104 0.89 16.15 -9.70
C TRP A 104 0.81 14.86 -10.54
N PHE A 105 -0.05 13.95 -10.14
CA PHE A 105 -0.15 12.67 -10.85
C PHE A 105 -0.77 12.83 -12.24
N LEU A 106 -1.72 13.76 -12.43
CA LEU A 106 -2.21 14.12 -13.78
C LEU A 106 -1.11 14.70 -14.67
N ALA A 107 -0.24 15.56 -14.11
CA ALA A 107 0.92 16.07 -14.84
C ALA A 107 1.92 14.95 -15.20
N VAL A 108 2.12 13.97 -14.31
CA VAL A 108 2.92 12.78 -14.60
C VAL A 108 2.31 11.99 -15.75
N ILE A 109 1.00 11.75 -15.76
CA ILE A 109 0.32 11.04 -16.87
C ILE A 109 0.57 11.77 -18.20
N ALA A 110 0.36 13.09 -18.27
CA ALA A 110 0.57 13.86 -19.48
C ALA A 110 2.03 13.81 -19.97
N ALA A 111 2.99 13.87 -19.05
CA ALA A 111 4.41 13.76 -19.38
C ALA A 111 4.80 12.34 -19.86
N LEU A 112 4.15 11.31 -19.34
CA LEU A 112 4.35 9.92 -19.77
C LEU A 112 3.78 9.66 -21.16
N GLU A 113 2.61 10.18 -21.47
CA GLU A 113 2.01 10.07 -22.81
C GLU A 113 2.93 10.66 -23.89
N ALA A 114 3.61 11.76 -23.56
CA ALA A 114 4.59 12.37 -24.46
C ALA A 114 5.90 11.57 -24.57
N SER A 115 6.37 10.96 -23.48
CA SER A 115 7.67 10.28 -23.42
C SER A 115 7.60 8.80 -23.82
N LEU A 116 6.47 8.13 -23.55
CA LEU A 116 6.23 6.70 -23.73
C LEU A 116 4.84 6.45 -24.34
N PRO A 117 4.56 6.92 -25.57
CA PRO A 117 3.23 6.85 -26.17
C PRO A 117 2.71 5.42 -26.42
N HIS A 118 3.59 4.44 -26.38
CA HIS A 118 3.26 3.02 -26.51
C HIS A 118 2.97 2.32 -25.17
N VAL A 119 3.08 3.05 -24.05
CA VAL A 119 2.86 2.51 -22.71
C VAL A 119 1.47 2.87 -22.19
N ALA A 120 0.75 1.87 -21.73
CA ALA A 120 -0.50 2.04 -21.00
C ALA A 120 -0.22 1.85 -19.48
N LEU A 121 -0.64 2.81 -18.66
CA LEU A 121 -0.58 2.66 -17.20
C LEU A 121 -1.78 1.88 -16.67
N SER A 122 -1.51 0.89 -15.84
CA SER A 122 -2.50 0.20 -15.01
C SER A 122 -2.24 0.57 -13.55
N LEU A 123 -3.20 1.25 -12.92
CA LEU A 123 -3.03 1.78 -11.56
C LEU A 123 -3.57 0.81 -10.52
N VAL A 124 -2.80 0.60 -9.46
CA VAL A 124 -3.17 -0.26 -8.33
C VAL A 124 -3.07 0.56 -7.04
N GLU A 125 -4.21 0.85 -6.41
CA GLU A 125 -4.21 1.54 -5.12
C GLU A 125 -3.88 0.53 -4.00
N ALA A 126 -2.77 0.76 -3.31
CA ALA A 126 -2.31 -0.09 -2.22
C ALA A 126 -1.42 0.70 -1.25
N SER A 127 -1.35 0.28 0.02
CA SER A 127 -0.41 0.83 1.00
C SER A 127 1.04 0.54 0.62
N SER A 128 2.00 1.25 1.23
CA SER A 128 3.43 1.01 0.96
C SER A 128 3.86 -0.43 1.23
N ASP A 129 3.34 -1.06 2.27
CA ASP A 129 3.69 -2.45 2.61
C ASP A 129 3.08 -3.46 1.62
N GLU A 130 1.81 -3.24 1.24
CA GLU A 130 1.16 -4.03 0.19
C GLU A 130 1.90 -3.90 -1.15
N GLN A 131 2.28 -2.67 -1.54
CA GLN A 131 3.04 -2.42 -2.76
C GLN A 131 4.41 -3.10 -2.75
N GLN A 132 5.14 -3.11 -1.63
CA GLN A 132 6.39 -3.83 -1.52
C GLN A 132 6.20 -5.33 -1.78
N ASN A 133 5.14 -5.93 -1.24
CA ASN A 133 4.81 -7.33 -1.51
C ASN A 133 4.42 -7.55 -2.98
N LEU A 134 3.62 -6.66 -3.56
CA LEU A 134 3.26 -6.71 -4.98
C LEU A 134 4.48 -6.59 -5.90
N LEU A 135 5.45 -5.71 -5.55
CA LEU A 135 6.73 -5.56 -6.28
C LEU A 135 7.56 -6.84 -6.19
N ARG A 136 7.79 -7.39 -5.00
CA ARG A 136 8.56 -8.63 -4.81
C ARG A 136 7.96 -9.80 -5.60
N ASN A 137 6.67 -9.87 -5.67
CA ASN A 137 5.91 -10.90 -6.39
C ASN A 137 5.72 -10.57 -7.89
N GLY A 138 6.19 -9.42 -8.38
CA GLY A 138 6.07 -9.01 -9.78
C GLY A 138 4.62 -8.75 -10.22
N LEU A 139 3.73 -8.41 -9.29
CA LEU A 139 2.34 -8.06 -9.55
C LEU A 139 2.16 -6.59 -9.94
N ILE A 140 3.10 -5.72 -9.54
CA ILE A 140 3.28 -4.37 -10.07
C ILE A 140 4.72 -4.19 -10.55
N ASP A 141 4.95 -3.25 -11.47
CA ASP A 141 6.25 -2.98 -12.08
C ASP A 141 6.99 -1.86 -11.34
N VAL A 142 6.25 -0.84 -10.90
CA VAL A 142 6.73 0.29 -10.09
C VAL A 142 5.74 0.53 -8.96
N GLY A 143 6.24 0.84 -7.77
CA GLY A 143 5.42 1.26 -6.62
C GLY A 143 5.82 2.65 -6.18
N LEU A 144 4.85 3.49 -5.83
CA LEU A 144 5.08 4.74 -5.12
C LEU A 144 4.94 4.47 -3.61
N LEU A 145 6.03 4.64 -2.86
CA LEU A 145 6.10 4.27 -1.44
C LEU A 145 6.43 5.49 -0.60
N HIS A 146 5.85 5.60 0.59
CA HIS A 146 6.23 6.62 1.58
C HIS A 146 7.37 6.16 2.50
N VAL A 147 7.88 4.96 2.28
CA VAL A 147 9.03 4.39 3.01
C VAL A 147 10.04 3.89 2.00
N GLN A 148 11.33 4.18 2.23
CA GLN A 148 12.39 3.66 1.38
C GLN A 148 12.54 2.15 1.61
N PRO A 149 12.32 1.30 0.59
CA PRO A 149 12.47 -0.14 0.74
C PRO A 149 13.96 -0.53 0.76
N PRO A 150 14.39 -1.46 1.63
CA PRO A 150 15.79 -1.83 1.76
C PRO A 150 16.31 -2.76 0.66
N ASP A 151 15.43 -3.52 0.01
CA ASP A 151 15.73 -4.64 -0.89
C ASP A 151 15.28 -4.42 -2.35
N LEU A 152 14.75 -3.24 -2.66
CA LEU A 152 14.30 -2.86 -4.00
C LEU A 152 15.14 -1.72 -4.55
N GLY A 153 15.20 -1.58 -5.88
CA GLY A 153 15.68 -0.35 -6.49
C GLY A 153 14.70 0.78 -6.16
N CYS A 154 15.19 1.96 -5.80
CA CYS A 154 14.32 3.08 -5.48
C CYS A 154 14.98 4.43 -5.77
N ALA A 155 14.15 5.45 -6.05
CA ALA A 155 14.55 6.84 -6.18
C ALA A 155 13.46 7.76 -5.59
N PRO A 156 13.82 8.87 -4.92
CA PRO A 156 12.84 9.85 -4.48
C PRO A 156 12.25 10.58 -5.69
N VAL A 157 10.93 10.71 -5.74
CA VAL A 157 10.23 11.32 -6.87
C VAL A 157 9.33 12.49 -6.48
N LEU A 158 8.92 12.56 -5.21
CA LEU A 158 8.08 13.65 -4.71
C LEU A 158 8.41 13.88 -3.24
N THR A 159 8.51 15.15 -2.84
CA THR A 159 8.60 15.55 -1.43
C THR A 159 7.47 16.52 -1.13
N GLN A 160 6.72 16.23 -0.07
CA GLN A 160 5.61 17.06 0.40
C GLN A 160 5.88 17.51 1.83
N GLU A 161 5.59 18.78 2.09
CA GLU A 161 5.65 19.29 3.46
C GLU A 161 4.59 18.62 4.33
N LEU A 162 4.98 18.31 5.56
CA LEU A 162 4.05 17.88 6.58
C LEU A 162 3.43 19.09 7.25
N GLY A 163 2.15 19.06 7.48
CA GLY A 163 1.41 20.12 8.16
C GLY A 163 0.36 19.56 9.09
N VAL A 164 -0.36 20.44 9.72
CA VAL A 164 -1.43 20.13 10.63
C VAL A 164 -2.74 20.72 10.11
N ALA A 165 -3.69 19.89 9.77
CA ALA A 165 -5.05 20.32 9.52
C ALA A 165 -5.79 20.49 10.86
N VAL A 166 -6.47 21.63 11.02
CA VAL A 166 -7.22 21.97 12.24
C VAL A 166 -8.63 22.42 11.89
N PRO A 167 -9.62 22.23 12.78
CA PRO A 167 -10.98 22.72 12.58
C PRO A 167 -11.02 24.24 12.27
N PRO A 168 -12.05 24.72 11.55
CA PRO A 168 -12.13 26.13 11.12
C PRO A 168 -12.11 27.16 12.27
N ASP A 169 -12.59 26.77 13.44
CA ASP A 169 -12.68 27.56 14.66
C ASP A 169 -11.47 27.40 15.59
N SER A 170 -10.49 26.58 15.19
CA SER A 170 -9.28 26.36 16.00
C SER A 170 -8.34 27.56 15.95
N PRO A 171 -7.87 28.07 17.12
CA PRO A 171 -6.88 29.15 17.17
C PRO A 171 -5.54 28.77 16.56
N LEU A 172 -5.27 27.48 16.36
CA LEU A 172 -4.06 27.01 15.66
C LEU A 172 -4.08 27.35 14.17
N GLY A 173 -5.27 27.53 13.58
CA GLY A 173 -5.42 27.88 12.15
C GLY A 173 -4.90 29.25 11.75
N ASP A 174 -4.74 30.17 12.71
CA ASP A 174 -4.24 31.52 12.48
C ASP A 174 -2.71 31.65 12.67
N ARG A 175 -2.04 30.55 13.04
CA ARG A 175 -0.59 30.53 13.22
C ARG A 175 0.14 30.38 11.88
N PRO A 176 1.33 30.99 11.73
CA PRO A 176 2.14 30.81 10.52
C PRO A 176 2.74 29.39 10.43
N SER A 177 2.92 28.73 11.56
CA SER A 177 3.39 27.33 11.66
C SER A 177 2.99 26.72 13.00
N ILE A 178 2.98 25.39 13.05
CA ILE A 178 2.70 24.58 14.27
C ILE A 178 3.93 23.76 14.59
N ARG A 179 4.16 23.54 15.89
CA ARG A 179 5.22 22.67 16.44
C ARG A 179 4.60 21.59 17.35
N PHE A 180 5.38 20.60 17.73
CA PHE A 180 4.93 19.59 18.72
C PHE A 180 4.42 20.24 20.01
N ALA A 181 5.09 21.29 20.51
CA ALA A 181 4.65 21.99 21.73
C ALA A 181 3.21 22.54 21.64
N ASP A 182 2.75 22.89 20.44
CA ASP A 182 1.38 23.37 20.23
C ASP A 182 0.34 22.24 20.23
N LEU A 183 0.80 21.00 20.15
CA LEU A 183 -0.03 19.78 20.15
C LEU A 183 -0.08 19.08 21.53
N ASP A 184 0.56 19.66 22.56
CA ASP A 184 0.58 19.06 23.89
C ASP A 184 -0.82 18.92 24.48
N GLY A 185 -1.11 17.74 25.03
CA GLY A 185 -2.42 17.39 25.58
C GLY A 185 -3.54 17.24 24.56
N ARG A 186 -3.29 17.50 23.26
CA ARG A 186 -4.32 17.45 22.23
C ARG A 186 -4.52 16.06 21.65
N ARG A 187 -5.74 15.83 21.13
CA ARG A 187 -6.07 14.65 20.36
C ARG A 187 -5.72 14.88 18.89
N VAL A 188 -4.67 14.19 18.43
CA VAL A 188 -4.12 14.37 17.08
C VAL A 188 -4.30 13.10 16.26
N MET A 189 -4.93 13.26 15.08
CA MET A 189 -5.07 12.18 14.11
C MET A 189 -3.86 12.18 13.18
N ALA A 190 -3.32 11.00 12.89
CA ALA A 190 -2.26 10.81 11.90
C ALA A 190 -2.51 9.54 11.07
N HIS A 191 -1.84 9.45 9.91
CA HIS A 191 -2.00 8.29 9.03
C HIS A 191 -1.39 7.02 9.64
N ALA A 192 -2.10 5.91 9.49
CA ALA A 192 -1.57 4.56 9.70
C ALA A 192 -2.16 3.58 8.69
N SER A 193 -1.38 2.62 8.26
CA SER A 193 -1.77 1.60 7.27
C SER A 193 -2.17 0.24 7.88
N GLY A 194 -2.43 0.17 9.20
CA GLY A 194 -2.97 -1.03 9.85
C GLY A 194 -2.12 -1.57 10.99
N GLU A 195 -0.91 -2.05 10.77
CA GLU A 195 0.04 -2.41 11.83
C GLU A 195 0.86 -1.20 12.28
N ILE A 196 1.53 -1.27 13.46
CA ILE A 196 2.41 -0.20 13.94
C ILE A 196 3.48 0.07 12.89
N THR A 197 3.30 1.13 12.12
CA THR A 197 4.19 1.49 11.03
C THR A 197 5.44 2.19 11.56
N SER A 198 6.50 2.17 10.77
CA SER A 198 7.71 2.97 11.05
C SER A 198 7.38 4.47 11.21
N GLU A 199 6.36 4.96 10.52
CA GLU A 199 5.86 6.34 10.62
C GLU A 199 5.22 6.62 11.99
N GLU A 200 4.34 5.74 12.48
CA GLU A 200 3.75 5.85 13.82
C GLU A 200 4.84 5.88 14.90
N ALA A 201 5.80 4.94 14.83
CA ALA A 201 6.91 4.88 15.78
C ALA A 201 7.77 6.15 15.72
N ARG A 202 8.00 6.70 14.52
CA ARG A 202 8.74 7.95 14.30
C ARG A 202 8.05 9.14 14.94
N LEU A 203 6.73 9.30 14.73
CA LEU A 203 5.95 10.41 15.28
C LEU A 203 5.85 10.33 16.80
N ARG A 204 5.63 9.15 17.37
CA ARG A 204 5.62 8.93 18.81
C ARG A 204 6.98 9.26 19.45
N SER A 205 8.06 8.80 18.83
CA SER A 205 9.42 9.08 19.29
C SER A 205 9.77 10.56 19.21
N ALA A 206 9.40 11.23 18.10
CA ALA A 206 9.65 12.65 17.92
C ALA A 206 8.87 13.52 18.91
N SER A 207 7.58 13.23 19.14
CA SER A 207 6.79 13.96 20.15
C SER A 207 7.30 13.74 21.56
N ALA A 208 7.71 12.50 21.90
CA ALA A 208 8.31 12.21 23.22
C ALA A 208 9.66 12.92 23.40
N ALA A 209 10.50 12.98 22.38
CA ALA A 209 11.77 13.72 22.41
C ALA A 209 11.56 15.23 22.59
N ALA A 210 10.45 15.78 22.08
CA ALA A 210 10.03 17.15 22.31
C ALA A 210 9.39 17.39 23.70
N GLY A 211 9.25 16.35 24.52
CA GLY A 211 8.62 16.44 25.84
C GLY A 211 7.10 16.65 25.81
N VAL A 212 6.44 16.26 24.72
CA VAL A 212 5.03 16.50 24.44
C VAL A 212 4.19 15.24 24.60
N HIS A 213 3.07 15.34 25.29
CA HIS A 213 2.11 14.26 25.52
C HIS A 213 0.90 14.39 24.60
N THR A 214 1.02 13.88 23.39
CA THR A 214 -0.03 13.92 22.39
C THR A 214 -0.91 12.67 22.46
N HIS A 215 -2.24 12.84 22.43
CA HIS A 215 -3.18 11.73 22.32
C HIS A 215 -3.34 11.31 20.87
N TRP A 216 -2.44 10.46 20.40
CA TRP A 216 -2.39 10.00 19.02
C TRP A 216 -3.56 9.08 18.67
N MET A 217 -4.20 9.38 17.54
CA MET A 217 -5.17 8.51 16.87
C MET A 217 -4.65 8.17 15.47
N PHE A 218 -4.10 6.98 15.32
CA PHE A 218 -3.62 6.51 14.02
C PHE A 218 -4.75 5.84 13.24
N ARG A 219 -5.00 6.33 12.02
CA ARG A 219 -6.07 5.86 11.14
C ARG A 219 -5.66 5.95 9.68
N ARG A 220 -6.20 5.05 8.84
CA ARG A 220 -6.12 5.21 7.39
C ARG A 220 -7.04 6.36 6.98
N PHE A 221 -6.50 7.35 6.26
CA PHE A 221 -7.29 8.46 5.74
C PHE A 221 -8.19 8.01 4.59
N SER A 222 -9.42 8.50 4.57
CA SER A 222 -10.46 8.17 3.61
C SER A 222 -11.42 9.35 3.45
N VAL A 223 -12.36 9.23 2.54
CA VAL A 223 -13.46 10.21 2.37
C VAL A 223 -14.31 10.42 3.64
N HIS A 224 -14.22 9.52 4.62
CA HIS A 224 -14.92 9.62 5.90
C HIS A 224 -14.04 10.19 7.03
N SER A 225 -12.80 10.62 6.74
CA SER A 225 -11.87 11.10 7.76
C SER A 225 -12.40 12.28 8.54
N GLU A 226 -13.13 13.20 7.89
CA GLU A 226 -13.75 14.34 8.56
C GLU A 226 -14.84 13.92 9.57
N LEU A 227 -15.70 12.98 9.20
CA LEU A 227 -16.72 12.43 10.11
C LEU A 227 -16.08 11.72 11.32
N ILE A 228 -15.01 10.97 11.07
CA ILE A 228 -14.23 10.29 12.12
C ILE A 228 -13.59 11.31 13.04
N ALA A 229 -12.95 12.34 12.48
CA ALA A 229 -12.30 13.39 13.25
C ALA A 229 -13.28 14.12 14.16
N VAL A 230 -14.42 14.54 13.62
CA VAL A 230 -15.48 15.22 14.38
C VAL A 230 -16.07 14.33 15.48
N SER A 231 -16.45 13.08 15.13
CA SER A 231 -17.05 12.14 16.09
C SER A 231 -16.09 11.75 17.23
N SER A 232 -14.80 11.72 16.93
CA SER A 232 -13.74 11.39 17.89
C SER A 232 -13.17 12.63 18.61
N LYS A 233 -13.72 13.82 18.37
CA LYS A 233 -13.28 15.09 18.92
C LYS A 233 -11.76 15.32 18.68
N VAL A 234 -11.32 15.05 17.46
CA VAL A 234 -9.94 15.33 17.03
C VAL A 234 -9.75 16.84 16.93
N GLU A 235 -8.68 17.35 17.50
CA GLU A 235 -8.36 18.79 17.54
C GLU A 235 -7.35 19.19 16.45
N ALA A 236 -6.62 18.21 15.92
CA ALA A 236 -5.61 18.42 14.89
C ALA A 236 -5.38 17.12 14.09
N ALA A 237 -5.00 17.22 12.83
CA ALA A 237 -4.64 16.05 12.01
C ALA A 237 -3.31 16.31 11.29
N LEU A 238 -2.31 15.47 11.55
CA LEU A 238 -0.98 15.58 10.95
C LEU A 238 -0.98 14.92 9.57
N MET A 239 -0.81 15.72 8.52
CA MET A 239 -0.90 15.26 7.12
C MET A 239 -0.30 16.27 6.15
N THR A 240 -0.11 15.87 4.90
CA THR A 240 0.27 16.81 3.82
C THR A 240 -0.92 17.69 3.44
N GLU A 241 -0.66 18.84 2.82
CA GLU A 241 -1.72 19.76 2.37
C GLU A 241 -2.67 19.08 1.38
N ALA A 242 -2.13 18.35 0.40
CA ALA A 242 -2.94 17.60 -0.57
C ALA A 242 -3.88 16.58 0.11
N SER A 243 -3.40 15.90 1.16
CA SER A 243 -4.21 14.99 1.96
C SER A 243 -5.30 15.72 2.75
N ALA A 244 -4.99 16.89 3.32
CA ALA A 244 -5.94 17.72 4.05
C ALA A 244 -7.08 18.22 3.13
N ARG A 245 -6.74 18.79 1.98
CA ARG A 245 -7.73 19.23 0.99
C ARG A 245 -8.68 18.12 0.55
N ARG A 246 -8.16 16.89 0.42
CA ARG A 246 -8.96 15.72 -0.02
C ARG A 246 -9.83 15.12 1.08
N ASN A 247 -9.33 15.04 2.32
CA ASN A 247 -9.95 14.24 3.37
C ASN A 247 -10.55 15.05 4.53
N LEU A 248 -10.18 16.34 4.63
CA LEU A 248 -10.62 17.29 5.66
C LEU A 248 -10.85 18.66 5.02
N SER A 249 -11.66 18.72 3.97
CA SER A 249 -11.80 19.88 3.07
C SER A 249 -12.25 21.19 3.77
N GLY A 250 -12.97 21.07 4.89
CA GLY A 250 -13.37 22.22 5.71
C GLY A 250 -12.34 22.67 6.74
N TRP A 251 -11.22 21.95 6.88
CA TRP A 251 -10.19 22.26 7.87
C TRP A 251 -9.10 23.15 7.27
N ARG A 252 -8.49 24.00 8.12
CA ARG A 252 -7.32 24.81 7.73
C ARG A 252 -6.04 24.01 7.88
N TRP A 253 -5.22 24.00 6.85
CA TRP A 253 -3.90 23.39 6.92
C TRP A 253 -2.84 24.44 7.26
N VAL A 254 -1.95 24.12 8.20
CA VAL A 254 -0.85 24.95 8.68
C VAL A 254 0.46 24.16 8.62
N PRO A 255 1.56 24.72 8.10
CA PRO A 255 2.85 24.04 8.05
C PRO A 255 3.32 23.54 9.43
N PHE A 256 3.88 22.33 9.46
CA PHE A 256 4.43 21.73 10.67
C PHE A 256 5.96 21.87 10.68
N MET A 257 6.47 22.78 11.49
CA MET A 257 7.89 23.17 11.51
C MET A 257 8.64 22.42 12.60
N GLU A 258 8.89 21.14 12.36
CA GLU A 258 9.65 20.27 13.27
C GLU A 258 10.70 19.46 12.50
N ARG A 259 11.71 19.02 13.26
CA ARG A 259 12.78 18.18 12.73
C ARG A 259 12.77 16.81 13.37
N ASP A 260 13.20 15.82 12.60
CA ASP A 260 13.41 14.48 13.13
C ASP A 260 14.66 14.43 14.04
N ALA A 261 14.91 13.29 14.68
CA ALA A 261 16.06 13.07 15.55
C ALA A 261 17.42 13.24 14.83
N THR A 262 17.43 13.31 13.50
CA THR A 262 18.62 13.55 12.67
C THR A 262 18.77 15.02 12.26
N GLY A 263 17.86 15.90 12.68
CA GLY A 263 17.84 17.33 12.35
C GLY A 263 17.28 17.67 10.99
N ARG A 264 16.64 16.72 10.28
CA ARG A 264 15.96 16.94 8.99
C ARG A 264 14.51 17.34 9.22
N ASP A 265 14.01 18.24 8.38
CA ASP A 265 12.61 18.65 8.42
C ASP A 265 11.69 17.45 8.21
N LEU A 266 10.60 17.39 8.97
CA LEU A 266 9.60 16.34 8.82
C LEU A 266 8.82 16.57 7.54
N ALA A 267 9.08 15.75 6.54
CA ALA A 267 8.43 15.77 5.24
C ALA A 267 8.00 14.35 4.85
N VAL A 268 7.02 14.24 3.98
CA VAL A 268 6.61 12.99 3.36
C VAL A 268 7.34 12.86 2.02
N VAL A 269 8.29 11.92 1.96
CA VAL A 269 8.99 11.59 0.72
C VAL A 269 8.30 10.41 0.07
N THR A 270 7.93 10.57 -1.20
CA THR A 270 7.43 9.46 -2.02
C THR A 270 8.60 8.93 -2.86
N TRP A 271 8.81 7.63 -2.74
CA TRP A 271 9.84 6.88 -3.45
C TRP A 271 9.21 6.09 -4.58
N ALA A 272 9.69 6.23 -5.81
CA ALA A 272 9.43 5.24 -6.84
C ALA A 272 10.34 4.04 -6.57
N ALA A 273 9.75 2.85 -6.46
CA ALA A 273 10.46 1.61 -6.18
C ALA A 273 10.16 0.56 -7.26
N TRP A 274 11.15 -0.29 -7.56
CA TRP A 274 11.03 -1.35 -8.57
C TRP A 274 11.90 -2.56 -8.22
N ARG A 275 11.61 -3.68 -8.84
CA ARG A 275 12.44 -4.90 -8.71
C ARG A 275 13.65 -4.82 -9.65
N PRO A 276 14.88 -4.95 -9.15
CA PRO A 276 16.08 -5.05 -10.00
C PRO A 276 16.11 -6.34 -10.83
N PRO A 277 16.68 -6.34 -12.05
CA PRO A 277 17.12 -5.16 -12.79
C PRO A 277 15.93 -4.36 -13.37
N ALA A 278 16.07 -3.03 -13.45
CA ALA A 278 15.05 -2.17 -14.06
C ALA A 278 14.96 -2.42 -15.57
N ARG A 279 13.74 -2.44 -16.12
CA ARG A 279 13.52 -2.37 -17.56
C ARG A 279 13.74 -0.95 -18.06
N ALA A 280 14.00 -0.77 -19.35
CA ALA A 280 14.15 0.57 -19.94
C ALA A 280 12.91 1.45 -19.68
N THR A 281 11.71 0.90 -19.88
CA THR A 281 10.43 1.57 -19.61
C THR A 281 10.29 1.99 -18.14
N THR A 282 10.68 1.12 -17.21
CA THR A 282 10.71 1.43 -15.77
C THR A 282 11.64 2.60 -15.47
N THR A 283 12.84 2.61 -16.07
CA THR A 283 13.81 3.69 -15.88
C THR A 283 13.25 5.03 -16.38
N THR A 284 12.66 5.04 -17.58
CA THR A 284 12.05 6.26 -18.13
C THR A 284 10.87 6.72 -17.29
N LEU A 285 9.99 5.81 -16.84
CA LEU A 285 8.88 6.15 -15.94
C LEU A 285 9.40 6.81 -14.64
N VAL A 286 10.42 6.25 -14.00
CA VAL A 286 11.00 6.81 -12.77
C VAL A 286 11.61 8.20 -13.03
N GLN A 287 12.26 8.41 -14.17
CA GLN A 287 12.77 9.72 -14.56
C GLN A 287 11.65 10.74 -14.75
N VAL A 288 10.56 10.39 -15.43
CA VAL A 288 9.40 11.28 -15.60
C VAL A 288 8.75 11.61 -14.25
N LEU A 289 8.57 10.62 -13.38
CA LEU A 289 8.06 10.83 -12.01
C LEU A 289 8.91 11.84 -11.24
N GLY A 290 10.24 11.70 -11.27
CA GLY A 290 11.16 12.60 -10.55
C GLY A 290 11.36 13.96 -11.21
N ALA A 291 11.14 14.06 -12.52
CA ALA A 291 11.26 15.33 -13.25
C ALA A 291 9.98 16.17 -13.23
N THR A 292 8.82 15.59 -12.88
CA THR A 292 7.55 16.30 -12.83
C THR A 292 7.50 17.19 -11.58
N PRO A 293 7.48 18.53 -11.74
CA PRO A 293 7.47 19.42 -10.59
C PRO A 293 6.16 19.33 -9.82
N TRP A 294 6.25 19.51 -8.52
CA TRP A 294 5.11 19.68 -7.63
C TRP A 294 5.27 21.00 -6.88
N SER A 295 4.25 21.84 -6.95
CA SER A 295 4.09 23.00 -6.07
C SER A 295 2.69 22.91 -5.48
N PRO A 296 2.53 22.97 -4.15
CA PRO A 296 1.22 23.13 -3.55
C PRO A 296 0.64 24.45 -4.07
N GLY A 297 -0.56 24.40 -4.68
CA GLY A 297 -1.27 25.54 -5.25
C GLY A 297 -1.96 26.37 -4.16
#